data_4e16cfbcf50a55e2b8be9647d7b6c804
#
_entry.id   4e16cfbcf50a55e2b8be9647d7b6c804
#
_cell.length_a   1.000
_cell.length_b   1.000
_cell.length_c   1.000
_cell.angle_alpha   90.00
_cell.angle_beta   90.00
_cell.angle_gamma   90.00
#
_symmetry.space_group_name_H-M   'P 1'
#
loop_
_entity.id
_entity.type
_entity.pdbx_description
1 polymer ?
#
loop_
_entity_poly.entity_id
_entity_poly.type
_entity_poly.pdbx_seq_one_letter_code
_entity_poly.pdbx_strand_id
1 'polypeptide(L)'
;MSTFRAIILTANEFEDMELFFPYFRLLEEGVDVDIAAPQVGVINGEHGYSLKITKTIAEVDPDQYDLLVIPGGFPTGAPATVRKIKEAQEVARAFFAKNKPVAAICHGPWLLVSAGLVRGRHLTGFWHDGVPEEIRAAGGIYEDKEVVVDGNLVTSRWPMDLPAFVREMAKLIGKPEKQIAAITS
;
A
#
# COMPACT_ATOMS: atom_id res chain seq x y z
N MET A 1 -19.78 -3.62 -15.71
CA MET A 1 -18.56 -4.27 -15.21
C MET A 1 -18.19 -3.57 -13.91
N SER A 2 -17.89 -4.30 -12.84
CA SER A 2 -17.44 -3.67 -11.59
C SER A 2 -16.08 -3.01 -11.82
N THR A 3 -15.95 -1.73 -11.49
CA THR A 3 -14.68 -1.00 -11.59
C THR A 3 -13.74 -1.53 -10.49
N PHE A 4 -12.47 -1.80 -10.83
CA PHE A 4 -11.46 -2.20 -9.86
C PHE A 4 -11.23 -1.06 -8.86
N ARG A 5 -11.19 -1.36 -7.58
CA ARG A 5 -11.10 -0.36 -6.52
C ARG A 5 -9.89 -0.58 -5.63
N ALA A 6 -9.17 0.47 -5.34
CA ALA A 6 -8.05 0.45 -4.41
C ALA A 6 -8.31 1.32 -3.18
N ILE A 7 -7.75 0.92 -2.05
CA ILE A 7 -7.72 1.69 -0.80
C ILE A 7 -6.26 1.97 -0.42
N ILE A 8 -5.94 3.22 -0.13
CA ILE A 8 -4.65 3.64 0.44
C ILE A 8 -4.89 3.96 1.91
N LEU A 9 -4.14 3.34 2.81
CA LEU A 9 -4.16 3.65 4.24
C LEU A 9 -2.96 4.51 4.61
N THR A 10 -3.21 5.69 5.17
CA THR A 10 -2.17 6.65 5.54
C THR A 10 -2.56 7.47 6.77
N ALA A 11 -1.73 8.43 7.16
CA ALA A 11 -1.98 9.40 8.22
C ALA A 11 -1.18 10.68 7.94
N ASN A 12 -1.13 11.63 8.87
CA ASN A 12 -0.29 12.82 8.77
C ASN A 12 1.20 12.43 8.73
N GLU A 13 2.04 13.22 8.06
CA GLU A 13 3.47 12.97 7.83
C GLU A 13 3.72 11.70 6.98
N PHE A 14 2.91 11.53 5.93
CA PHE A 14 3.15 10.52 4.90
C PHE A 14 4.27 10.97 3.93
N GLU A 15 4.97 10.04 3.33
CA GLU A 15 5.89 10.37 2.24
C GLU A 15 5.09 10.69 0.97
N ASP A 16 5.24 11.91 0.46
CA ASP A 16 4.41 12.48 -0.61
C ASP A 16 4.45 11.64 -1.89
N MET A 17 5.65 11.25 -2.33
CA MET A 17 5.83 10.50 -3.56
C MET A 17 5.27 9.06 -3.43
N GLU A 18 5.42 8.45 -2.26
CA GLU A 18 4.95 7.08 -2.01
C GLU A 18 3.42 6.98 -1.94
N LEU A 19 2.75 8.09 -1.69
CA LEU A 19 1.30 8.19 -1.78
C LEU A 19 0.85 8.58 -3.19
N PHE A 20 1.35 9.71 -3.72
CA PHE A 20 0.82 10.28 -4.95
C PHE A 20 1.23 9.53 -6.21
N PHE A 21 2.44 8.97 -6.27
CA PHE A 21 2.87 8.23 -7.44
C PHE A 21 2.04 6.95 -7.67
N PRO A 22 1.83 6.08 -6.66
CA PRO A 22 0.88 4.97 -6.80
C PRO A 22 -0.55 5.42 -7.05
N TYR A 23 -1.02 6.48 -6.39
CA TYR A 23 -2.36 7.03 -6.58
C TYR A 23 -2.61 7.39 -8.05
N PHE A 24 -1.76 8.24 -8.66
CA PHE A 24 -1.92 8.63 -10.06
C PHE A 24 -1.70 7.47 -11.02
N ARG A 25 -0.80 6.54 -10.70
CA ARG A 25 -0.60 5.34 -11.51
C ARG A 25 -1.84 4.45 -11.54
N LEU A 26 -2.53 4.31 -10.42
CA LEU A 26 -3.79 3.56 -10.35
C LEU A 26 -4.92 4.25 -11.13
N LEU A 27 -5.02 5.57 -11.02
CA LEU A 27 -5.99 6.35 -11.82
C LEU A 27 -5.74 6.19 -13.32
N GLU A 28 -4.48 6.18 -13.77
CA GLU A 28 -4.09 5.94 -15.16
C GLU A 28 -4.53 4.55 -15.67
N GLU A 29 -4.52 3.54 -14.79
CA GLU A 29 -5.04 2.19 -15.08
C GLU A 29 -6.59 2.10 -15.03
N GLY A 30 -7.27 3.19 -14.70
CA GLY A 30 -8.74 3.23 -14.60
C GLY A 30 -9.28 2.62 -13.31
N VAL A 31 -8.47 2.60 -12.25
CA VAL A 31 -8.84 2.13 -10.91
C VAL A 31 -9.47 3.26 -10.13
N ASP A 32 -10.59 3.00 -9.45
CA ASP A 32 -11.13 3.92 -8.45
C ASP A 32 -10.31 3.84 -7.16
N VAL A 33 -9.81 4.98 -6.67
CA VAL A 33 -8.93 5.01 -5.50
C VAL A 33 -9.52 5.84 -4.38
N ASP A 34 -9.76 5.21 -3.23
CA ASP A 34 -10.05 5.89 -1.98
C ASP A 34 -8.78 6.00 -1.13
N ILE A 35 -8.70 7.06 -0.33
CA ILE A 35 -7.64 7.25 0.66
C ILE A 35 -8.29 7.41 2.03
N ALA A 36 -7.85 6.61 3.00
CA ALA A 36 -8.35 6.64 4.36
C ALA A 36 -7.24 6.97 5.37
N ALA A 37 -7.59 7.77 6.36
CA ALA A 37 -6.71 8.17 7.46
C ALA A 37 -7.45 7.99 8.80
N PRO A 38 -6.77 8.18 9.97
CA PRO A 38 -7.43 8.03 11.27
C PRO A 38 -8.65 8.91 11.46
N GLN A 39 -8.65 10.10 10.85
CA GLN A 39 -9.71 11.10 10.94
C GLN A 39 -9.93 11.79 9.59
N VAL A 40 -11.15 12.25 9.34
CA VAL A 40 -11.46 13.16 8.23
C VAL A 40 -10.83 14.53 8.47
N GLY A 41 -10.52 15.25 7.41
CA GLY A 41 -9.88 16.56 7.49
C GLY A 41 -8.68 16.68 6.56
N VAL A 42 -7.76 17.57 6.86
CA VAL A 42 -6.54 17.77 6.07
C VAL A 42 -5.39 17.07 6.78
N ILE A 43 -4.65 16.27 6.05
CA ILE A 43 -3.36 15.70 6.44
C ILE A 43 -2.26 16.27 5.55
N ASN A 44 -1.03 16.33 6.06
CA ASN A 44 0.11 16.86 5.35
C ASN A 44 1.18 15.78 5.17
N GLY A 45 1.79 15.78 4.00
CA GLY A 45 2.97 14.97 3.71
C GLY A 45 4.24 15.63 4.26
N GLU A 46 5.32 14.87 4.26
CA GLU A 46 6.64 15.30 4.72
C GLU A 46 7.21 16.49 3.91
N HIS A 47 6.86 16.56 2.64
CA HIS A 47 7.39 17.54 1.70
C HIS A 47 6.40 18.68 1.38
N GLY A 48 5.32 18.77 2.16
CA GLY A 48 4.44 19.92 2.16
C GLY A 48 3.19 19.83 1.30
N TYR A 49 2.92 18.70 0.68
CA TYR A 49 1.62 18.49 0.02
C TYR A 49 0.54 18.22 1.06
N SER A 50 -0.61 18.84 0.86
CA SER A 50 -1.79 18.63 1.70
C SER A 50 -2.83 17.80 0.98
N LEU A 51 -3.49 16.90 1.72
CA LEU A 51 -4.53 16.02 1.19
C LEU A 51 -5.78 16.11 2.07
N LYS A 52 -6.94 16.29 1.44
CA LYS A 52 -8.23 16.26 2.13
C LYS A 52 -8.72 14.82 2.24
N ILE A 53 -8.85 14.33 3.45
CA ILE A 53 -9.40 13.02 3.77
C ILE A 53 -10.90 13.12 3.99
N THR A 54 -11.64 12.27 3.32
CA THR A 54 -13.11 12.17 3.43
C THR A 54 -13.60 10.84 3.99
N LYS A 55 -12.69 9.89 4.23
CA LYS A 55 -12.96 8.55 4.76
C LYS A 55 -12.02 8.22 5.90
N THR A 56 -12.53 7.73 7.01
CA THR A 56 -11.72 7.22 8.10
C THR A 56 -11.33 5.76 7.86
N ILE A 57 -10.20 5.32 8.48
CA ILE A 57 -9.79 3.91 8.44
C ILE A 57 -10.88 2.99 9.03
N ALA A 58 -11.60 3.44 10.06
CA ALA A 58 -12.67 2.70 10.67
C ALA A 58 -13.90 2.46 9.76
N GLU A 59 -14.07 3.30 8.73
CA GLU A 59 -15.14 3.16 7.73
C GLU A 59 -14.75 2.27 6.53
N VAL A 60 -13.50 1.76 6.49
CA VAL A 60 -13.06 0.92 5.39
C VAL A 60 -13.66 -0.47 5.50
N ASP A 61 -14.55 -0.81 4.57
CA ASP A 61 -14.98 -2.18 4.34
C ASP A 61 -14.04 -2.85 3.32
N PRO A 62 -13.19 -3.80 3.74
CA PRO A 62 -12.20 -4.43 2.85
C PRO A 62 -12.83 -5.22 1.69
N ASP A 63 -14.13 -5.55 1.79
CA ASP A 63 -14.84 -6.27 0.73
C ASP A 63 -15.15 -5.39 -0.49
N GLN A 64 -15.14 -4.08 -0.31
CA GLN A 64 -15.37 -3.12 -1.39
C GLN A 64 -14.13 -2.79 -2.22
N TYR A 65 -12.96 -3.35 -1.87
CA TYR A 65 -11.69 -3.04 -2.52
C TYR A 65 -10.97 -4.29 -2.99
N ASP A 66 -10.21 -4.13 -4.06
CA ASP A 66 -9.46 -5.19 -4.73
C ASP A 66 -7.95 -5.08 -4.48
N LEU A 67 -7.45 -3.91 -4.08
CA LEU A 67 -6.05 -3.63 -3.78
C LEU A 67 -5.93 -2.77 -2.52
N LEU A 68 -4.99 -3.14 -1.63
CA LEU A 68 -4.55 -2.33 -0.50
C LEU A 68 -3.16 -1.75 -0.79
N VAL A 69 -3.01 -0.42 -0.65
CA VAL A 69 -1.72 0.27 -0.75
C VAL A 69 -1.35 0.90 0.60
N ILE A 70 -0.11 0.71 1.02
CA ILE A 70 0.40 1.18 2.31
C ILE A 70 1.69 1.97 2.04
N PRO A 71 1.61 3.30 1.88
CA PRO A 71 2.78 4.15 1.76
C PRO A 71 3.53 4.25 3.08
N GLY A 72 4.76 4.74 3.02
CA GLY A 72 5.56 5.08 4.17
C GLY A 72 5.36 6.53 4.62
N GLY A 73 6.43 7.08 5.14
CA GLY A 73 6.48 8.39 5.75
C GLY A 73 7.53 8.42 6.85
N PHE A 74 7.61 9.53 7.58
CA PHE A 74 8.49 9.61 8.74
C PHE A 74 8.26 8.43 9.70
N PRO A 75 9.34 7.87 10.29
CA PRO A 75 9.21 6.73 11.20
C PRO A 75 8.35 7.05 12.44
N THR A 76 8.15 8.34 12.77
CA THR A 76 7.25 8.79 13.83
C THR A 76 5.87 9.23 13.34
N GLY A 77 5.69 9.40 12.03
CA GLY A 77 4.50 9.93 11.37
C GLY A 77 3.47 8.87 10.96
N ALA A 78 3.07 8.91 9.69
CA ALA A 78 2.02 8.05 9.14
C ALA A 78 2.24 6.54 9.43
N PRO A 79 3.42 5.94 9.18
CA PRO A 79 3.62 4.52 9.40
C PRO A 79 3.47 4.11 10.87
N ALA A 80 4.05 4.92 11.80
CA ALA A 80 3.94 4.67 13.22
C ALA A 80 2.50 4.82 13.76
N THR A 81 1.72 5.68 13.12
CA THR A 81 0.31 5.90 13.46
C THR A 81 -0.54 4.74 12.93
N VAL A 82 -0.47 4.46 11.64
CA VAL A 82 -1.32 3.46 10.97
C VAL A 82 -1.09 2.05 11.52
N ARG A 83 0.16 1.67 11.81
CA ARG A 83 0.49 0.35 12.36
C ARG A 83 -0.18 0.04 13.72
N LYS A 84 -0.53 1.08 14.50
CA LYS A 84 -1.16 0.94 15.82
C LYS A 84 -2.68 0.88 15.76
N ILE A 85 -3.28 1.23 14.65
CA ILE A 85 -4.73 1.26 14.47
C ILE A 85 -5.23 -0.16 14.24
N LYS A 86 -6.09 -0.63 15.12
CA LYS A 86 -6.64 -2.00 15.08
C LYS A 86 -7.39 -2.25 13.78
N GLU A 87 -8.20 -1.31 13.35
CA GLU A 87 -8.99 -1.38 12.12
C GLU A 87 -8.08 -1.46 10.89
N ALA A 88 -6.95 -0.74 10.85
CA ALA A 88 -5.97 -0.86 9.77
C ALA A 88 -5.35 -2.27 9.70
N GLN A 89 -5.03 -2.85 10.86
CA GLN A 89 -4.53 -4.22 10.93
C GLN A 89 -5.61 -5.23 10.50
N GLU A 90 -6.88 -5.01 10.84
CA GLU A 90 -8.00 -5.86 10.44
C GLU A 90 -8.24 -5.79 8.93
N VAL A 91 -8.15 -4.59 8.32
CA VAL A 91 -8.19 -4.42 6.86
C VAL A 91 -7.07 -5.23 6.19
N ALA A 92 -5.82 -5.09 6.67
CA ALA A 92 -4.70 -5.85 6.11
C ALA A 92 -4.92 -7.37 6.24
N ARG A 93 -5.38 -7.86 7.39
CA ARG A 93 -5.69 -9.28 7.59
C ARG A 93 -6.79 -9.78 6.64
N ALA A 94 -7.82 -8.97 6.40
CA ALA A 94 -8.91 -9.34 5.48
C ALA A 94 -8.41 -9.48 4.03
N PHE A 95 -7.49 -8.59 3.58
CA PHE A 95 -6.86 -8.71 2.26
C PHE A 95 -6.04 -10.00 2.13
N PHE A 96 -5.22 -10.31 3.13
CA PHE A 96 -4.42 -11.55 3.13
C PHE A 96 -5.30 -12.80 3.19
N ALA A 97 -6.32 -12.81 4.03
CA ALA A 97 -7.24 -13.95 4.16
C ALA A 97 -7.97 -14.28 2.85
N LYS A 98 -8.24 -13.27 2.02
CA LYS A 98 -8.89 -13.40 0.71
C LYS A 98 -7.89 -13.45 -0.46
N ASN A 99 -6.61 -13.52 -0.17
CA ASN A 99 -5.52 -13.47 -1.16
C ASN A 99 -5.63 -12.28 -2.13
N LYS A 100 -6.16 -11.16 -1.64
CA LYS A 100 -6.23 -9.91 -2.41
C LYS A 100 -4.86 -9.23 -2.47
N PRO A 101 -4.56 -8.49 -3.55
CA PRO A 101 -3.32 -7.73 -3.71
C PRO A 101 -3.06 -6.73 -2.58
N VAL A 102 -1.80 -6.70 -2.11
CA VAL A 102 -1.29 -5.73 -1.14
C VAL A 102 0.04 -5.17 -1.62
N ALA A 103 0.19 -3.86 -1.62
CA ALA A 103 1.41 -3.17 -1.99
C ALA A 103 1.86 -2.25 -0.84
N ALA A 104 3.08 -2.44 -0.32
CA ALA A 104 3.62 -1.64 0.78
C ALA A 104 5.04 -1.16 0.47
N ILE A 105 5.35 0.08 0.85
CA ILE A 105 6.66 0.68 0.57
C ILE A 105 7.24 1.36 1.80
N CYS A 106 8.57 1.41 1.88
CA CYS A 106 9.33 2.14 2.90
C CYS A 106 9.06 1.57 4.31
N HIS A 107 8.47 2.37 5.20
CA HIS A 107 8.00 1.96 6.52
C HIS A 107 6.59 1.33 6.49
N GLY A 108 5.90 1.32 5.35
CA GLY A 108 4.57 0.71 5.18
C GLY A 108 4.49 -0.76 5.66
N PRO A 109 5.51 -1.61 5.44
CA PRO A 109 5.53 -2.99 5.95
C PRO A 109 5.38 -3.13 7.47
N TRP A 110 5.62 -2.08 8.25
CA TRP A 110 5.35 -2.11 9.70
C TRP A 110 3.89 -2.43 10.04
N LEU A 111 2.93 -2.00 9.21
CA LEU A 111 1.53 -2.41 9.40
C LEU A 111 1.38 -3.92 9.26
N LEU A 112 2.04 -4.52 8.27
CA LEU A 112 1.99 -5.97 8.04
C LEU A 112 2.66 -6.76 9.18
N VAL A 113 3.76 -6.25 9.73
CA VAL A 113 4.42 -6.81 10.94
C VAL A 113 3.44 -6.76 12.12
N SER A 114 2.84 -5.60 12.37
CA SER A 114 1.89 -5.41 13.50
C SER A 114 0.62 -6.24 13.35
N ALA A 115 0.21 -6.51 12.12
CA ALA A 115 -0.93 -7.38 11.81
C ALA A 115 -0.61 -8.89 11.86
N GLY A 116 0.68 -9.27 12.02
CA GLY A 116 1.13 -10.67 12.08
C GLY A 116 1.15 -11.39 10.72
N LEU A 117 1.36 -10.64 9.63
CA LEU A 117 1.17 -11.11 8.25
C LEU A 117 2.47 -11.45 7.49
N VAL A 118 3.63 -11.26 8.12
CA VAL A 118 4.94 -11.39 7.45
C VAL A 118 5.62 -12.74 7.63
N ARG A 119 5.14 -13.59 8.54
CA ARG A 119 5.79 -14.88 8.83
C ARG A 119 5.89 -15.76 7.57
N GLY A 120 7.12 -16.16 7.24
CA GLY A 120 7.42 -17.00 6.06
C GLY A 120 7.29 -16.28 4.72
N ARG A 121 6.99 -14.97 4.70
CA ARG A 121 6.87 -14.17 3.49
C ARG A 121 8.21 -13.53 3.13
N HIS A 122 8.49 -13.44 1.84
CA HIS A 122 9.56 -12.64 1.28
C HIS A 122 9.10 -11.21 1.09
N LEU A 123 9.82 -10.25 1.65
CA LEU A 123 9.47 -8.83 1.53
C LEU A 123 10.68 -7.93 1.74
N THR A 124 10.55 -6.70 1.30
CA THR A 124 11.48 -5.62 1.57
C THR A 124 10.78 -4.44 2.24
N GLY A 125 11.51 -3.44 2.62
CA GLY A 125 11.08 -2.18 3.19
C GLY A 125 12.27 -1.29 3.40
N PHE A 126 12.09 -0.13 4.03
CA PHE A 126 13.19 0.78 4.32
C PHE A 126 14.29 0.04 5.11
N TRP A 127 15.55 0.24 4.72
CA TRP A 127 16.68 -0.55 5.25
C TRP A 127 17.23 -0.06 6.59
N HIS A 128 16.60 0.96 7.17
CA HIS A 128 16.92 1.52 8.49
C HIS A 128 15.70 1.49 9.42
N ASP A 129 15.81 2.19 10.54
CA ASP A 129 14.74 2.45 11.52
C ASP A 129 14.10 1.18 12.10
N GLY A 130 14.84 0.06 12.06
CA GLY A 130 14.38 -1.22 12.62
C GLY A 130 13.44 -2.01 11.70
N VAL A 131 13.14 -1.54 10.49
CA VAL A 131 12.24 -2.27 9.56
C VAL A 131 12.74 -3.68 9.25
N PRO A 132 14.02 -3.89 8.84
CA PRO A 132 14.54 -5.23 8.59
C PRO A 132 14.51 -6.14 9.82
N GLU A 133 14.86 -5.57 10.99
CA GLU A 133 14.94 -6.29 12.26
C GLU A 133 13.54 -6.75 12.71
N GLU A 134 12.55 -5.87 12.65
CA GLU A 134 11.15 -6.21 12.98
C GLU A 134 10.57 -7.26 12.03
N ILE A 135 10.83 -7.16 10.73
CA ILE A 135 10.40 -8.16 9.75
C ILE A 135 10.99 -9.53 10.10
N ARG A 136 12.31 -9.61 10.35
CA ARG A 136 12.99 -10.87 10.71
C ARG A 136 12.50 -11.41 12.04
N ALA A 137 12.33 -10.55 13.05
CA ALA A 137 11.83 -10.94 14.38
C ALA A 137 10.40 -11.50 14.30
N ALA A 138 9.58 -11.00 13.38
CA ALA A 138 8.24 -11.50 13.14
C ALA A 138 8.22 -12.78 12.25
N GLY A 139 9.39 -13.29 11.83
CA GLY A 139 9.53 -14.50 11.02
C GLY A 139 9.40 -14.25 9.51
N GLY A 140 9.50 -13.02 9.05
CA GLY A 140 9.59 -12.67 7.64
C GLY A 140 11.01 -12.81 7.09
N ILE A 141 11.13 -12.93 5.79
CA ILE A 141 12.39 -13.04 5.05
C ILE A 141 12.65 -11.70 4.36
N TYR A 142 13.44 -10.85 5.01
CA TYR A 142 13.80 -9.55 4.47
C TYR A 142 14.83 -9.66 3.36
N GLU A 143 14.56 -9.03 2.22
CA GLU A 143 15.47 -8.92 1.09
C GLU A 143 15.73 -7.45 0.77
N ASP A 144 16.99 -7.04 0.75
CA ASP A 144 17.37 -5.68 0.33
C ASP A 144 17.38 -5.59 -1.21
N LYS A 145 16.19 -5.37 -1.78
CA LYS A 145 15.95 -5.23 -3.22
C LYS A 145 15.00 -4.08 -3.49
N GLU A 146 15.11 -3.47 -4.67
CA GLU A 146 14.23 -2.37 -5.09
C GLU A 146 12.74 -2.75 -5.06
N VAL A 147 12.42 -4.00 -5.36
CA VAL A 147 11.08 -4.57 -5.28
C VAL A 147 11.15 -6.07 -4.98
N VAL A 148 10.27 -6.53 -4.11
CA VAL A 148 10.05 -7.95 -3.82
C VAL A 148 8.59 -8.26 -4.05
N VAL A 149 8.33 -9.32 -4.83
CA VAL A 149 6.99 -9.86 -5.10
C VAL A 149 6.90 -11.24 -4.50
N ASP A 150 5.96 -11.43 -3.60
CA ASP A 150 5.65 -12.72 -2.99
C ASP A 150 4.15 -12.98 -3.08
N GLY A 151 3.73 -13.72 -4.10
CA GLY A 151 2.32 -13.97 -4.37
C GLY A 151 1.51 -12.69 -4.56
N ASN A 152 0.59 -12.42 -3.65
CA ASN A 152 -0.26 -11.23 -3.64
C ASN A 152 0.39 -9.99 -3.01
N LEU A 153 1.62 -10.09 -2.51
CA LEU A 153 2.33 -9.01 -1.82
C LEU A 153 3.43 -8.43 -2.70
N VAL A 154 3.43 -7.11 -2.89
CA VAL A 154 4.52 -6.34 -3.50
C VAL A 154 5.06 -5.37 -2.46
N THR A 155 6.39 -5.36 -2.27
CA THR A 155 7.04 -4.42 -1.35
C THR A 155 8.24 -3.74 -2.01
N SER A 156 8.54 -2.52 -1.59
CA SER A 156 9.70 -1.71 -2.01
C SER A 156 10.29 -0.94 -0.84
N ARG A 157 11.43 -0.28 -1.05
CA ARG A 157 12.23 0.27 0.05
C ARG A 157 12.00 1.76 0.31
N TRP A 158 11.92 2.58 -0.75
CA TRP A 158 11.93 4.04 -0.65
C TRP A 158 11.50 4.71 -1.96
N PRO A 159 11.36 6.07 -2.03
CA PRO A 159 10.81 6.74 -3.21
C PRO A 159 11.54 6.45 -4.54
N MET A 160 12.86 6.24 -4.53
CA MET A 160 13.58 5.95 -5.77
C MET A 160 13.26 4.59 -6.38
N ASP A 161 12.67 3.68 -5.61
CA ASP A 161 12.21 2.37 -6.08
C ASP A 161 10.77 2.40 -6.66
N LEU A 162 10.08 3.54 -6.60
CA LEU A 162 8.69 3.70 -7.06
C LEU A 162 8.44 3.21 -8.48
N PRO A 163 9.34 3.41 -9.47
CA PRO A 163 9.10 2.86 -10.82
C PRO A 163 8.98 1.34 -10.85
N ALA A 164 9.81 0.63 -10.07
CA ALA A 164 9.72 -0.83 -9.93
C ALA A 164 8.48 -1.23 -9.14
N PHE A 165 8.22 -0.55 -8.02
CA PHE A 165 7.07 -0.78 -7.16
C PHE A 165 5.74 -0.70 -7.90
N VAL A 166 5.47 0.41 -8.59
CA VAL A 166 4.19 0.60 -9.28
C VAL A 166 4.04 -0.30 -10.50
N ARG A 167 5.14 -0.66 -11.17
CA ARG A 167 5.12 -1.63 -12.27
C ARG A 167 4.66 -3.01 -11.79
N GLU A 168 5.19 -3.49 -10.66
CA GLU A 168 4.80 -4.79 -10.10
C GLU A 168 3.39 -4.72 -9.47
N MET A 169 3.05 -3.62 -8.79
CA MET A 169 1.69 -3.37 -8.29
C MET A 169 0.65 -3.40 -9.42
N ALA A 170 0.92 -2.76 -10.55
CA ALA A 170 0.01 -2.74 -11.70
C ALA A 170 -0.22 -4.13 -12.30
N LYS A 171 0.75 -5.04 -12.22
CA LYS A 171 0.56 -6.44 -12.66
C LYS A 171 -0.44 -7.20 -11.79
N LEU A 172 -0.53 -6.87 -10.49
CA LEU A 172 -1.47 -7.51 -9.57
C LEU A 172 -2.92 -7.13 -9.84
N ILE A 173 -3.16 -5.96 -10.46
CA ILE A 173 -4.51 -5.47 -10.76
C ILE A 173 -5.17 -6.32 -11.86
N GLY A 174 -4.41 -7.17 -12.58
CA GLY A 174 -4.88 -7.87 -13.77
C GLY A 174 -5.40 -6.86 -14.80
N LYS A 175 -4.73 -6.67 -15.92
CA LYS A 175 -5.23 -5.76 -16.96
C LYS A 175 -6.70 -6.09 -17.23
N PRO A 176 -7.67 -5.15 -17.13
CA PRO A 176 -8.88 -5.33 -17.88
C PRO A 176 -8.43 -5.52 -19.35
N GLU A 177 -8.79 -6.66 -19.95
CA GLU A 177 -8.53 -6.87 -21.37
C GLU A 177 -9.01 -5.61 -22.08
N LYS A 178 -8.08 -4.81 -22.58
CA LYS A 178 -8.41 -3.84 -23.60
C LYS A 178 -8.99 -4.68 -24.74
N GLN A 179 -10.32 -4.77 -24.81
CA GLN A 179 -10.97 -5.17 -26.03
C GLN A 179 -10.50 -4.17 -27.08
N ILE A 180 -9.49 -4.57 -27.83
CA ILE A 180 -9.20 -3.97 -29.11
C ILE A 180 -10.44 -4.32 -29.91
N ALA A 181 -11.40 -3.38 -29.99
CA ALA A 181 -12.46 -3.47 -30.94
C ALA A 181 -11.76 -3.67 -32.29
N ALA A 182 -11.87 -4.87 -32.84
CA ALA A 182 -11.43 -5.14 -34.18
C ALA A 182 -12.22 -4.17 -35.06
N ILE A 183 -11.53 -3.17 -35.58
CA ILE A 183 -12.02 -2.37 -36.69
C ILE A 183 -11.94 -3.32 -37.89
N THR A 184 -13.00 -4.07 -38.08
CA THR A 184 -13.24 -4.71 -39.35
C THR A 184 -14.07 -3.72 -40.15
N SER A 185 -13.36 -3.12 -41.10
CA SER A 185 -13.92 -2.38 -42.26
C SER A 185 -15.11 -3.05 -42.93
#